data_d1fb7f189df4037dd52ba5e80865d537
#
_entry.id   d1fb7f189df4037dd52ba5e80865d537
#
_cell.length_a   1.000
_cell.length_b   1.000
_cell.length_c   1.000
_cell.angle_alpha   90.00
_cell.angle_beta   90.00
_cell.angle_gamma   90.00
#
_symmetry.space_group_name_H-M   'P 1'
#
loop_
_entity.id
_entity.type
_entity.pdbx_description
1 polymer ?
#
loop_
_entity_poly.entity_id
_entity_poly.type
_entity_poly.pdbx_seq_one_letter_code
_entity_poly.pdbx_strand_id
1 'polypeptide(L)'
;MKAKIAAIHAMEILDSRGNPTIKTFVTLTNGIRTSACCPSGASTGEHEAVELRDGGESRYGGKGVMKAVANVNEVIAPVILDMDPTLQTEIDELMIKLDGTPNKGNRIQIVGDDIFVTDPKLITRGIKEKTANAALIKLNQIGTVTETIHAIELCRRAGWGYVISHRSGETEDTFLADFAVAMGGGQIKTGSLCRSERICKYNRLLEIEAELGRAAVFHKPLA
;
A
#
# COMPACT_ATOMS: atom_id res chain seq x y z
N MET A 1 0.48 22.54 -26.70
CA MET A 1 1.61 21.77 -26.19
C MET A 1 1.15 21.04 -24.95
N LYS A 2 1.58 19.79 -24.74
CA LYS A 2 1.33 19.08 -23.48
C LYS A 2 2.07 19.79 -22.35
N ALA A 3 1.43 19.87 -21.18
CA ALA A 3 2.08 20.44 -19.99
C ALA A 3 3.27 19.56 -19.56
N LYS A 4 4.35 20.18 -19.12
CA LYS A 4 5.54 19.53 -18.62
C LYS A 4 5.80 19.92 -17.16
N ILE A 5 6.57 19.13 -16.44
CA ILE A 5 7.03 19.48 -15.10
C ILE A 5 8.03 20.64 -15.20
N ALA A 6 7.65 21.81 -14.70
CA ALA A 6 8.46 23.03 -14.74
C ALA A 6 9.31 23.25 -13.49
N ALA A 7 8.81 22.84 -12.33
CA ALA A 7 9.52 22.96 -11.07
C ALA A 7 9.05 21.92 -10.06
N ILE A 8 9.99 21.46 -9.22
CA ILE A 8 9.73 20.62 -8.05
C ILE A 8 10.43 21.23 -6.87
N HIS A 9 9.72 21.29 -5.74
CA HIS A 9 10.29 21.80 -4.50
C HIS A 9 9.73 21.02 -3.31
N ALA A 10 10.60 20.51 -2.47
CA ALA A 10 10.23 19.84 -1.22
C ALA A 10 10.63 20.68 -0.01
N MET A 11 9.86 20.52 1.07
CA MET A 11 10.13 21.10 2.37
C MET A 11 9.77 20.13 3.49
N GLU A 12 10.40 20.30 4.65
CA GLU A 12 10.02 19.59 5.86
C GLU A 12 8.72 20.19 6.43
N ILE A 13 7.81 19.32 6.85
CA ILE A 13 6.59 19.63 7.60
C ILE A 13 6.46 18.66 8.78
N LEU A 14 5.47 18.84 9.64
CA LEU A 14 5.15 17.90 10.72
C LEU A 14 3.94 17.04 10.36
N ASP A 15 4.00 15.76 10.71
CA ASP A 15 2.86 14.84 10.67
C ASP A 15 1.91 15.04 11.87
N SER A 16 0.81 14.30 11.94
CA SER A 16 -0.18 14.38 13.03
C SER A 16 0.36 13.98 14.42
N ARG A 17 1.53 13.38 14.49
CA ARG A 17 2.23 13.00 15.73
C ARG A 17 3.33 14.00 16.12
N GLY A 18 3.50 15.06 15.33
CA GLY A 18 4.57 16.05 15.50
C GLY A 18 5.94 15.56 15.03
N ASN A 19 6.04 14.47 14.27
CA ASN A 19 7.29 14.04 13.67
C ASN A 19 7.49 14.69 12.29
N PRO A 20 8.75 15.05 11.94
CA PRO A 20 9.07 15.59 10.62
C PRO A 20 8.72 14.62 9.49
N THR A 21 8.19 15.17 8.41
CA THR A 21 7.97 14.50 7.14
C THR A 21 8.12 15.50 5.99
N ILE A 22 7.90 15.04 4.74
CA ILE A 22 8.14 15.83 3.54
C ILE A 22 6.81 16.25 2.91
N LYS A 23 6.76 17.52 2.48
CA LYS A 23 5.77 18.01 1.52
C LYS A 23 6.47 18.42 0.25
N THR A 24 6.05 17.87 -0.87
CA THR A 24 6.59 18.18 -2.20
C THR A 24 5.56 18.91 -3.04
N PHE A 25 6.00 19.98 -3.69
CA PHE A 25 5.23 20.77 -4.66
C PHE A 25 5.72 20.46 -6.07
N VAL A 26 4.81 20.30 -6.99
CA VAL A 26 5.07 20.18 -8.42
C VAL A 26 4.36 21.29 -9.14
N THR A 27 5.07 22.01 -10.01
CA THR A 27 4.53 23.07 -10.86
C THR A 27 4.71 22.68 -12.31
N LEU A 28 3.67 22.82 -13.11
CA LEU A 28 3.68 22.52 -14.55
C LEU A 28 3.90 23.79 -15.39
N THR A 29 4.35 23.63 -16.62
CA THR A 29 4.58 24.73 -17.58
C THR A 29 3.32 25.55 -17.90
N ASN A 30 2.13 25.02 -17.65
CA ASN A 30 0.84 25.73 -17.80
C ASN A 30 0.41 26.47 -16.53
N GLY A 31 1.27 26.54 -15.50
CA GLY A 31 1.00 27.24 -14.24
C GLY A 31 0.24 26.42 -13.19
N ILE A 32 -0.23 25.22 -13.50
CA ILE A 32 -0.85 24.33 -12.51
C ILE A 32 0.20 23.95 -11.46
N ARG A 33 -0.15 24.15 -10.19
CA ARG A 33 0.68 23.75 -9.04
C ARG A 33 -0.12 22.85 -8.13
N THR A 34 0.49 21.73 -7.74
CA THR A 34 -0.08 20.78 -6.77
C THR A 34 0.95 20.40 -5.73
N SER A 35 0.52 19.76 -4.64
CA SER A 35 1.43 19.24 -3.62
C SER A 35 0.90 17.97 -3.02
N ALA A 36 1.82 17.13 -2.55
CA ALA A 36 1.54 15.93 -1.76
C ALA A 36 2.46 15.87 -0.55
N CYS A 37 1.99 15.19 0.50
CA CYS A 37 2.76 14.93 1.71
C CYS A 37 3.02 13.42 1.81
N CYS A 38 4.21 13.06 2.28
CA CYS A 38 4.56 11.67 2.51
C CYS A 38 4.14 11.27 3.93
N PRO A 39 3.20 10.34 4.13
CA PRO A 39 2.88 9.83 5.46
C PRO A 39 4.01 8.94 5.98
N SER A 40 4.13 8.84 7.31
CA SER A 40 5.13 8.01 7.99
C SER A 40 4.45 6.97 8.87
N GLY A 41 4.89 5.72 8.81
CA GLY A 41 4.39 4.62 9.64
C GLY A 41 4.92 4.67 11.08
N ALA A 42 4.21 4.06 12.03
CA ALA A 42 4.70 3.87 13.40
C ALA A 42 5.52 2.58 13.53
N SER A 43 5.20 1.57 12.73
CA SER A 43 5.95 0.32 12.58
C SER A 43 6.35 0.16 11.12
N THR A 44 7.62 -0.10 10.88
CA THR A 44 8.15 -0.36 9.54
C THR A 44 8.39 -1.86 9.36
N GLY A 45 7.89 -2.44 8.27
CA GLY A 45 8.15 -3.82 7.90
C GLY A 45 9.57 -3.99 7.33
N GLU A 46 10.14 -5.19 7.47
CA GLU A 46 11.49 -5.51 6.96
C GLU A 46 11.67 -5.25 5.46
N HIS A 47 10.57 -5.25 4.70
CA HIS A 47 10.54 -5.05 3.25
C HIS A 47 9.92 -3.71 2.83
N GLU A 48 9.62 -2.81 3.76
CA GLU A 48 9.19 -1.46 3.43
C GLU A 48 10.35 -0.63 2.85
N ALA A 49 9.99 0.38 2.05
CA ALA A 49 10.95 1.39 1.62
C ALA A 49 11.61 2.06 2.83
N VAL A 50 12.92 2.23 2.77
CA VAL A 50 13.68 2.82 3.88
C VAL A 50 13.24 4.27 4.12
N GLU A 51 12.82 4.56 5.35
CA GLU A 51 12.52 5.91 5.78
C GLU A 51 13.85 6.66 6.07
N LEU A 52 14.24 7.57 5.17
CA LEU A 52 15.47 8.32 5.34
C LEU A 52 15.30 9.40 6.42
N ARG A 53 16.00 9.23 7.53
CA ARG A 53 16.08 10.17 8.64
C ARG A 53 17.46 10.80 8.73
N ASP A 54 17.53 12.04 9.24
CA ASP A 54 18.81 12.78 9.34
C ASP A 54 19.77 12.12 10.33
N GLY A 55 19.25 11.50 11.38
CA GLY A 55 20.05 10.99 12.50
C GLY A 55 20.60 12.11 13.39
N GLY A 56 21.33 11.73 14.45
CA GLY A 56 21.86 12.70 15.41
C GLY A 56 20.80 13.21 16.39
N GLU A 57 21.22 13.88 17.45
CA GLU A 57 20.33 14.33 18.54
C GLU A 57 19.81 15.76 18.39
N SER A 58 20.38 16.57 17.48
CA SER A 58 20.21 18.04 17.47
C SER A 58 18.83 18.50 16.94
N ARG A 59 18.14 17.72 16.08
CA ARG A 59 16.82 18.08 15.54
C ARG A 59 15.85 16.92 15.68
N TYR A 60 14.72 17.17 16.34
CA TYR A 60 13.62 16.21 16.52
C TYR A 60 14.08 14.83 17.04
N GLY A 61 15.16 14.80 17.87
CA GLY A 61 15.71 13.53 18.35
C GLY A 61 16.19 12.60 17.22
N GLY A 62 16.78 13.14 16.17
CA GLY A 62 17.28 12.38 15.02
C GLY A 62 16.24 12.06 13.94
N LYS A 63 14.98 12.46 14.14
CA LYS A 63 13.87 12.17 13.21
C LYS A 63 13.73 13.20 12.08
N GLY A 64 14.62 14.20 11.97
CA GLY A 64 14.63 15.19 10.90
C GLY A 64 14.67 14.55 9.51
N VAL A 65 14.22 15.27 8.48
CA VAL A 65 14.13 14.78 7.09
C VAL A 65 14.83 15.72 6.09
N MET A 66 15.76 16.54 6.54
CA MET A 66 16.46 17.48 5.65
C MET A 66 17.29 16.80 4.57
N LYS A 67 17.89 15.63 4.86
CA LYS A 67 18.56 14.80 3.83
C LYS A 67 17.58 14.35 2.74
N ALA A 68 16.39 13.94 3.12
CA ALA A 68 15.37 13.53 2.17
C ALA A 68 14.82 14.73 1.38
N VAL A 69 14.67 15.90 2.01
CA VAL A 69 14.33 17.16 1.32
C VAL A 69 15.41 17.54 0.29
N ALA A 70 16.69 17.45 0.65
CA ALA A 70 17.79 17.69 -0.26
C ALA A 70 17.77 16.69 -1.45
N ASN A 71 17.55 15.41 -1.19
CA ASN A 71 17.42 14.41 -2.26
C ASN A 71 16.29 14.76 -3.26
N VAL A 72 15.14 15.22 -2.78
CA VAL A 72 14.07 15.65 -3.70
C VAL A 72 14.49 16.85 -4.52
N ASN A 73 15.07 17.88 -3.88
CA ASN A 73 15.38 19.16 -4.55
C ASN A 73 16.60 19.09 -5.47
N GLU A 74 17.63 18.31 -5.10
CA GLU A 74 18.93 18.31 -5.74
C GLU A 74 19.20 17.06 -6.61
N VAL A 75 18.54 15.95 -6.34
CA VAL A 75 18.77 14.69 -7.04
C VAL A 75 17.56 14.30 -7.90
N ILE A 76 16.35 14.27 -7.33
CA ILE A 76 15.15 13.83 -8.05
C ILE A 76 14.65 14.91 -8.99
N ALA A 77 14.49 16.15 -8.50
CA ALA A 77 13.92 17.24 -9.29
C ALA A 77 14.66 17.45 -10.63
N PRO A 78 16.01 17.55 -10.70
CA PRO A 78 16.70 17.77 -11.96
C PRO A 78 16.46 16.68 -13.02
N VAL A 79 16.16 15.45 -12.59
CA VAL A 79 16.03 14.30 -13.49
C VAL A 79 14.64 14.19 -14.09
N ILE A 80 13.59 14.65 -13.39
CA ILE A 80 12.21 14.57 -13.86
C ILE A 80 11.64 15.91 -14.37
N LEU A 81 12.43 17.00 -14.32
CA LEU A 81 12.08 18.25 -15.01
C LEU A 81 11.88 18.01 -16.52
N ASP A 82 11.00 18.78 -17.13
CA ASP A 82 10.63 18.71 -18.55
C ASP A 82 9.91 17.41 -18.97
N MET A 83 9.68 16.44 -18.09
CA MET A 83 8.88 15.25 -18.37
C MET A 83 7.40 15.58 -18.47
N ASP A 84 6.67 14.81 -19.26
CA ASP A 84 5.20 14.82 -19.31
C ASP A 84 4.67 14.20 -18.01
N PRO A 85 3.92 14.92 -17.15
CA PRO A 85 3.45 14.39 -15.86
C PRO A 85 2.45 13.25 -16.00
N THR A 86 1.95 12.96 -17.20
CA THR A 86 1.06 11.83 -17.46
C THR A 86 1.81 10.51 -17.68
N LEU A 87 3.13 10.55 -17.84
CA LEU A 87 3.98 9.38 -18.01
C LEU A 87 4.40 8.78 -16.66
N GLN A 88 3.40 8.41 -15.84
CA GLN A 88 3.61 7.96 -14.46
C GLN A 88 4.60 6.80 -14.37
N THR A 89 4.46 5.79 -15.22
CA THR A 89 5.34 4.59 -15.19
C THR A 89 6.80 4.96 -15.45
N GLU A 90 7.05 5.82 -16.44
CA GLU A 90 8.42 6.26 -16.79
C GLU A 90 9.05 7.07 -15.65
N ILE A 91 8.26 7.94 -15.00
CA ILE A 91 8.72 8.72 -13.85
C ILE A 91 9.04 7.80 -12.67
N ASP A 92 8.19 6.82 -12.38
CA ASP A 92 8.37 5.88 -11.29
C ASP A 92 9.60 4.99 -11.52
N GLU A 93 9.78 4.43 -12.71
CA GLU A 93 10.95 3.62 -13.06
C GLU A 93 12.26 4.42 -12.95
N LEU A 94 12.23 5.69 -13.35
CA LEU A 94 13.36 6.58 -13.23
C LEU A 94 13.73 6.86 -11.77
N MET A 95 12.72 7.12 -10.91
CA MET A 95 12.92 7.33 -9.48
C MET A 95 13.42 6.06 -8.77
N ILE A 96 12.87 4.88 -9.11
CA ILE A 96 13.33 3.58 -8.59
C ILE A 96 14.81 3.34 -8.98
N LYS A 97 15.18 3.66 -10.20
CA LYS A 97 16.58 3.53 -10.69
C LYS A 97 17.52 4.49 -9.95
N LEU A 98 17.08 5.71 -9.70
CA LEU A 98 17.85 6.70 -8.92
C LEU A 98 18.07 6.26 -7.47
N ASP A 99 17.04 5.70 -6.85
CA ASP A 99 17.11 5.27 -5.47
C ASP A 99 18.07 4.08 -5.27
N GLY A 100 18.06 3.11 -6.17
CA GLY A 100 18.98 1.97 -6.18
C GLY A 100 18.97 1.08 -4.95
N THR A 101 18.02 1.29 -4.00
CA THR A 101 17.94 0.45 -2.80
C THR A 101 17.27 -0.90 -3.11
N PRO A 102 17.70 -2.01 -2.46
CA PRO A 102 17.17 -3.35 -2.76
C PRO A 102 15.66 -3.49 -2.50
N ASN A 103 15.10 -2.67 -1.62
CA ASN A 103 13.69 -2.74 -1.24
C ASN A 103 12.72 -2.06 -2.22
N LYS A 104 13.18 -1.34 -3.22
CA LYS A 104 12.34 -0.66 -4.22
C LYS A 104 12.09 -1.47 -5.49
N GLY A 105 12.85 -2.53 -5.72
CA GLY A 105 12.55 -3.54 -6.74
C GLY A 105 11.43 -4.50 -6.35
N ASN A 106 10.92 -4.41 -5.13
CA ASN A 106 9.83 -5.23 -4.64
C ASN A 106 8.51 -4.80 -5.26
N ARG A 107 7.76 -5.77 -5.76
CA ARG A 107 6.45 -5.56 -6.39
C ARG A 107 5.54 -4.77 -5.44
N ILE A 108 5.21 -3.54 -5.80
CA ILE A 108 4.15 -2.80 -5.14
C ILE A 108 2.85 -3.58 -5.35
N GLN A 109 2.16 -3.92 -4.26
CA GLN A 109 0.85 -4.52 -4.35
C GLN A 109 -0.20 -3.44 -4.62
N ILE A 110 -0.70 -3.38 -5.85
CA ILE A 110 -1.79 -2.50 -6.25
C ILE A 110 -3.09 -3.27 -6.02
N VAL A 111 -3.80 -2.95 -4.94
CA VAL A 111 -5.02 -3.64 -4.54
C VAL A 111 -6.24 -2.92 -5.11
N GLY A 112 -6.94 -3.54 -6.06
CA GLY A 112 -8.22 -3.04 -6.56
C GLY A 112 -9.36 -3.32 -5.59
N ASP A 113 -10.06 -2.28 -5.14
CA ASP A 113 -11.23 -2.35 -4.26
C ASP A 113 -12.52 -2.11 -5.07
N ASP A 114 -12.97 -0.87 -5.15
CA ASP A 114 -14.26 -0.52 -5.78
C ASP A 114 -14.28 -0.74 -7.29
N ILE A 115 -13.12 -0.83 -7.94
CA ILE A 115 -13.02 -1.17 -9.37
C ILE A 115 -13.35 -2.63 -9.66
N PHE A 116 -13.25 -3.52 -8.66
CA PHE A 116 -13.50 -4.96 -8.81
C PHE A 116 -14.72 -5.44 -8.04
N VAL A 117 -15.07 -4.81 -6.92
CA VAL A 117 -16.21 -5.15 -6.05
C VAL A 117 -16.38 -6.66 -5.81
N THR A 118 -15.26 -7.39 -5.73
CA THR A 118 -15.21 -8.85 -5.61
C THR A 118 -15.89 -9.60 -6.79
N ASP A 119 -16.21 -8.93 -7.90
CA ASP A 119 -16.87 -9.54 -9.07
C ASP A 119 -15.84 -10.28 -9.95
N PRO A 120 -16.00 -11.60 -10.16
CA PRO A 120 -15.13 -12.39 -11.02
C PRO A 120 -14.96 -11.83 -12.44
N LYS A 121 -15.99 -11.20 -13.00
CA LYS A 121 -15.94 -10.61 -14.36
C LYS A 121 -15.04 -9.39 -14.39
N LEU A 122 -15.16 -8.50 -13.38
CA LEU A 122 -14.34 -7.29 -13.27
C LEU A 122 -12.88 -7.64 -12.93
N ILE A 123 -12.65 -8.64 -12.06
CA ILE A 123 -11.32 -9.16 -11.76
C ILE A 123 -10.68 -9.74 -13.02
N THR A 124 -11.41 -10.57 -13.78
CA THR A 124 -10.91 -11.13 -15.05
C THR A 124 -10.53 -10.03 -16.05
N ARG A 125 -11.34 -8.98 -16.15
CA ARG A 125 -11.02 -7.80 -16.96
C ARG A 125 -9.76 -7.10 -16.46
N GLY A 126 -9.65 -6.84 -15.16
CA GLY A 126 -8.49 -6.23 -14.55
C GLY A 126 -7.20 -7.01 -14.79
N ILE A 127 -7.25 -8.35 -14.69
CA ILE A 127 -6.13 -9.24 -15.01
C ILE A 127 -5.69 -9.06 -16.48
N LYS A 128 -6.66 -9.06 -17.40
CA LYS A 128 -6.39 -8.90 -18.84
C LYS A 128 -5.78 -7.52 -19.16
N GLU A 129 -6.31 -6.48 -18.55
CA GLU A 129 -5.89 -5.08 -18.75
C GLU A 129 -4.69 -4.68 -17.88
N LYS A 130 -4.23 -5.56 -16.96
CA LYS A 130 -3.12 -5.32 -16.02
C LYS A 130 -3.32 -4.05 -15.17
N THR A 131 -4.56 -3.80 -14.74
CA THR A 131 -4.92 -2.58 -13.99
C THR A 131 -4.51 -2.61 -12.52
N ALA A 132 -4.21 -3.80 -11.98
CA ALA A 132 -3.78 -4.06 -10.61
C ALA A 132 -2.95 -5.35 -10.56
N ASN A 133 -2.49 -5.75 -9.38
CA ASN A 133 -1.86 -7.05 -9.15
C ASN A 133 -2.39 -7.75 -7.88
N ALA A 134 -3.45 -7.20 -7.30
CA ALA A 134 -4.17 -7.78 -6.18
C ALA A 134 -5.63 -7.31 -6.15
N ALA A 135 -6.50 -8.04 -5.46
CA ALA A 135 -7.90 -7.67 -5.24
C ALA A 135 -8.24 -7.62 -3.76
N LEU A 136 -9.05 -6.62 -3.37
CA LEU A 136 -9.69 -6.59 -2.06
C LEU A 136 -10.97 -7.41 -2.13
N ILE A 137 -11.08 -8.42 -1.28
CA ILE A 137 -12.15 -9.39 -1.27
C ILE A 137 -13.12 -9.11 -0.11
N LYS A 138 -14.36 -8.83 -0.44
CA LYS A 138 -15.45 -8.55 0.52
C LYS A 138 -16.63 -9.45 0.20
N LEU A 139 -16.90 -10.44 1.05
CA LEU A 139 -17.90 -11.47 0.80
C LEU A 139 -19.28 -10.93 0.41
N ASN A 140 -19.71 -9.87 1.09
CA ASN A 140 -21.04 -9.29 0.84
C ASN A 140 -21.10 -8.31 -0.36
N GLN A 141 -20.00 -8.08 -1.08
CA GLN A 141 -20.06 -7.36 -2.37
C GLN A 141 -20.59 -8.25 -3.47
N ILE A 142 -20.12 -9.51 -3.52
CA ILE A 142 -20.61 -10.49 -4.51
C ILE A 142 -21.81 -11.30 -3.97
N GLY A 143 -21.87 -11.54 -2.65
CA GLY A 143 -23.05 -12.04 -1.96
C GLY A 143 -23.04 -13.51 -1.58
N THR A 144 -22.22 -14.36 -2.19
CA THR A 144 -22.10 -15.78 -1.81
C THR A 144 -20.65 -16.19 -1.57
N VAL A 145 -20.46 -17.17 -0.69
CA VAL A 145 -19.13 -17.74 -0.42
C VAL A 145 -18.53 -18.39 -1.66
N THR A 146 -19.35 -19.09 -2.44
CA THR A 146 -18.90 -19.77 -3.68
C THR A 146 -18.36 -18.79 -4.71
N GLU A 147 -19.05 -17.69 -4.97
CA GLU A 147 -18.59 -16.66 -5.90
C GLU A 147 -17.35 -15.93 -5.37
N THR A 148 -17.28 -15.73 -4.06
CA THR A 148 -16.08 -15.15 -3.40
C THR A 148 -14.88 -16.06 -3.59
N ILE A 149 -15.02 -17.37 -3.39
CA ILE A 149 -13.96 -18.35 -3.64
C ILE A 149 -13.55 -18.32 -5.12
N HIS A 150 -14.50 -18.24 -6.03
CA HIS A 150 -14.20 -18.13 -7.47
C HIS A 150 -13.38 -16.88 -7.79
N ALA A 151 -13.72 -15.72 -7.21
CA ALA A 151 -12.94 -14.49 -7.36
C ALA A 151 -11.49 -14.65 -6.85
N ILE A 152 -11.31 -15.32 -5.71
CA ILE A 152 -9.99 -15.62 -5.15
C ILE A 152 -9.20 -16.56 -6.07
N GLU A 153 -9.84 -17.61 -6.59
CA GLU A 153 -9.18 -18.55 -7.49
C GLU A 153 -8.72 -17.89 -8.81
N LEU A 154 -9.46 -16.91 -9.32
CA LEU A 154 -9.01 -16.10 -10.47
C LEU A 154 -7.74 -15.34 -10.14
N CYS A 155 -7.68 -14.69 -8.97
CA CYS A 155 -6.48 -14.01 -8.50
C CYS A 155 -5.29 -14.98 -8.40
N ARG A 156 -5.46 -16.15 -7.76
CA ARG A 156 -4.42 -17.17 -7.63
C ARG A 156 -3.87 -17.63 -8.97
N ARG A 157 -4.74 -17.96 -9.92
CA ARG A 157 -4.34 -18.40 -11.27
C ARG A 157 -3.57 -17.35 -12.04
N ALA A 158 -3.87 -16.08 -11.79
CA ALA A 158 -3.19 -14.96 -12.41
C ALA A 158 -1.88 -14.55 -11.69
N GLY A 159 -1.54 -15.19 -10.55
CA GLY A 159 -0.43 -14.76 -9.70
C GLY A 159 -0.68 -13.43 -9.00
N TRP A 160 -1.94 -13.05 -8.85
CA TRP A 160 -2.35 -11.86 -8.10
C TRP A 160 -2.46 -12.15 -6.60
N GLY A 161 -2.14 -11.12 -5.79
CA GLY A 161 -2.48 -11.13 -4.37
C GLY A 161 -3.97 -10.94 -4.14
N TYR A 162 -4.43 -11.27 -2.93
CA TYR A 162 -5.78 -10.93 -2.48
C TYR A 162 -5.78 -10.69 -0.98
N VAL A 163 -6.61 -9.75 -0.55
CA VAL A 163 -6.75 -9.34 0.85
C VAL A 163 -8.19 -9.55 1.27
N ILE A 164 -8.43 -10.44 2.23
CA ILE A 164 -9.76 -10.64 2.80
C ILE A 164 -10.11 -9.45 3.69
N SER A 165 -11.24 -8.80 3.41
CA SER A 165 -11.54 -7.50 4.01
C SER A 165 -12.87 -7.48 4.74
N HIS A 166 -12.86 -6.82 5.90
CA HIS A 166 -14.04 -6.37 6.61
C HIS A 166 -14.80 -5.28 5.83
N ARG A 167 -15.94 -4.87 6.38
CA ARG A 167 -16.67 -3.67 5.96
C ARG A 167 -16.61 -2.61 7.05
N SER A 168 -17.01 -1.36 6.70
CA SER A 168 -17.08 -0.26 7.68
C SER A 168 -18.13 -0.52 8.78
N GLY A 169 -19.27 -1.09 8.41
CA GLY A 169 -20.29 -1.57 9.35
C GLY A 169 -20.09 -3.06 9.65
N GLU A 170 -19.34 -3.38 10.70
CA GLU A 170 -19.05 -4.74 11.15
C GLU A 170 -19.84 -5.14 12.39
N THR A 171 -19.87 -6.44 12.64
CA THR A 171 -20.41 -7.08 13.84
C THR A 171 -19.29 -7.88 14.53
N GLU A 172 -19.59 -8.48 15.67
CA GLU A 172 -18.65 -9.38 16.38
C GLU A 172 -18.57 -10.80 15.77
N ASP A 173 -19.18 -11.04 14.61
CA ASP A 173 -19.03 -12.29 13.86
C ASP A 173 -17.59 -12.49 13.41
N THR A 174 -17.05 -13.68 13.63
CA THR A 174 -15.63 -14.03 13.37
C THR A 174 -15.39 -14.80 12.09
N PHE A 175 -16.44 -15.13 11.31
CA PHE A 175 -16.32 -15.92 10.07
C PHE A 175 -15.24 -15.41 9.12
N LEU A 176 -15.06 -14.10 9.07
CA LEU A 176 -14.04 -13.47 8.23
C LEU A 176 -12.62 -13.96 8.55
N ALA A 177 -12.30 -14.21 9.83
CA ALA A 177 -10.99 -14.69 10.27
C ALA A 177 -10.79 -16.16 9.84
N ASP A 178 -11.78 -17.02 10.07
CA ASP A 178 -11.77 -18.42 9.63
C ASP A 178 -11.63 -18.50 8.10
N PHE A 179 -12.39 -17.67 7.37
CA PHE A 179 -12.34 -17.62 5.91
C PHE A 179 -10.97 -17.15 5.39
N ALA A 180 -10.36 -16.15 6.04
CA ALA A 180 -9.04 -15.66 5.64
C ALA A 180 -7.96 -16.75 5.79
N VAL A 181 -7.99 -17.49 6.88
CA VAL A 181 -7.07 -18.62 7.11
C VAL A 181 -7.34 -19.75 6.10
N ALA A 182 -8.61 -20.13 5.90
CA ALA A 182 -8.99 -21.17 4.95
C ALA A 182 -8.55 -20.84 3.52
N MET A 183 -8.62 -19.57 3.13
CA MET A 183 -8.18 -19.12 1.81
C MET A 183 -6.67 -18.96 1.68
N GLY A 184 -5.90 -18.90 2.77
CA GLY A 184 -4.44 -18.94 2.74
C GLY A 184 -3.76 -17.79 1.99
N GLY A 185 -4.41 -16.62 1.89
CA GLY A 185 -3.87 -15.44 1.17
C GLY A 185 -2.80 -14.67 1.92
N GLY A 186 -2.58 -14.98 3.18
CA GLY A 186 -1.60 -14.33 4.04
C GLY A 186 -1.93 -12.88 4.44
N GLN A 187 -3.07 -12.34 3.98
CA GLN A 187 -3.45 -10.96 4.23
C GLN A 187 -4.91 -10.84 4.65
N ILE A 188 -5.14 -10.08 5.72
CA ILE A 188 -6.47 -9.69 6.18
C ILE A 188 -6.51 -8.19 6.48
N LYS A 189 -7.57 -7.51 6.05
CA LYS A 189 -7.88 -6.13 6.43
C LYS A 189 -9.08 -6.15 7.35
N THR A 190 -8.87 -6.02 8.66
CA THR A 190 -9.97 -6.14 9.64
C THR A 190 -9.98 -5.04 10.71
N GLY A 191 -9.42 -3.88 10.39
CA GLY A 191 -9.39 -2.71 11.27
C GLY A 191 -8.20 -2.73 12.23
N SER A 192 -8.25 -1.86 13.24
CA SER A 192 -7.23 -1.73 14.26
C SER A 192 -7.55 -2.60 15.49
N LEU A 193 -6.62 -2.68 16.43
CA LEU A 193 -6.76 -3.36 17.73
C LEU A 193 -7.63 -2.54 18.71
N CYS A 194 -8.72 -2.00 18.22
CA CYS A 194 -9.73 -1.28 18.99
C CYS A 194 -11.11 -1.54 18.40
N ARG A 195 -12.17 -1.40 19.21
CA ARG A 195 -13.56 -1.78 18.96
C ARG A 195 -13.72 -3.32 18.93
N SER A 196 -14.74 -3.82 19.66
CA SER A 196 -14.96 -5.25 19.84
C SER A 196 -15.20 -5.99 18.53
N GLU A 197 -15.93 -5.37 17.60
CA GLU A 197 -16.21 -5.94 16.28
C GLU A 197 -14.96 -6.09 15.36
N ARG A 198 -13.83 -5.52 15.79
CA ARG A 198 -12.53 -5.70 15.12
C ARG A 198 -11.65 -6.68 15.89
N ILE A 199 -11.56 -6.48 17.21
CA ILE A 199 -10.72 -7.29 18.10
C ILE A 199 -11.13 -8.76 18.08
N CYS A 200 -12.43 -9.07 17.97
CA CYS A 200 -12.92 -10.45 17.90
C CYS A 200 -12.29 -11.24 16.74
N LYS A 201 -12.00 -10.61 15.58
CA LYS A 201 -11.34 -11.25 14.46
C LYS A 201 -9.87 -11.59 14.78
N TYR A 202 -9.17 -10.68 15.45
CA TYR A 202 -7.79 -10.93 15.89
C TYR A 202 -7.73 -12.03 16.95
N ASN A 203 -8.66 -12.01 17.93
CA ASN A 203 -8.76 -13.07 18.92
C ASN A 203 -9.04 -14.43 18.25
N ARG A 204 -9.93 -14.45 17.24
CA ARG A 204 -10.22 -15.68 16.49
C ARG A 204 -8.99 -16.21 15.73
N LEU A 205 -8.18 -15.34 15.14
CA LEU A 205 -6.92 -15.75 14.51
C LEU A 205 -5.96 -16.39 15.52
N LEU A 206 -5.85 -15.86 16.74
CA LEU A 206 -5.04 -16.45 17.80
C LEU A 206 -5.61 -17.82 18.25
N GLU A 207 -6.94 -17.97 18.33
CA GLU A 207 -7.58 -19.25 18.62
C GLU A 207 -7.26 -20.29 17.53
N ILE A 208 -7.39 -19.92 16.26
CA ILE A 208 -7.08 -20.78 15.12
C ILE A 208 -5.59 -21.19 15.15
N GLU A 209 -4.68 -20.27 15.46
CA GLU A 209 -3.26 -20.58 15.62
C GLU A 209 -3.04 -21.62 16.73
N ALA A 210 -3.70 -21.44 17.87
CA ALA A 210 -3.64 -22.38 18.98
C ALA A 210 -4.23 -23.75 18.62
N GLU A 211 -5.36 -23.79 17.90
CA GLU A 211 -5.99 -25.02 17.41
C GLU A 211 -5.09 -25.78 16.43
N LEU A 212 -4.41 -25.08 15.52
CA LEU A 212 -3.50 -25.68 14.54
C LEU A 212 -2.17 -26.10 15.16
N GLY A 213 -1.75 -25.47 16.24
CA GLY A 213 -0.51 -25.77 16.94
C GLY A 213 0.71 -25.76 16.00
N ARG A 214 1.43 -26.87 15.92
CA ARG A 214 2.64 -26.97 15.05
C ARG A 214 2.33 -26.95 13.55
N ALA A 215 1.09 -27.11 13.15
CA ALA A 215 0.67 -27.00 11.75
C ALA A 215 0.38 -25.56 11.32
N ALA A 216 0.36 -24.62 12.27
CA ALA A 216 0.19 -23.20 11.96
C ALA A 216 1.41 -22.67 11.17
N VAL A 217 1.14 -22.12 10.00
CA VAL A 217 2.18 -21.52 9.15
C VAL A 217 1.76 -20.10 8.81
N PHE A 218 2.61 -19.13 9.14
CA PHE A 218 2.43 -17.76 8.70
C PHE A 218 3.07 -17.59 7.32
N HIS A 219 2.25 -17.44 6.30
CA HIS A 219 2.72 -17.22 4.93
C HIS A 219 3.00 -15.73 4.69
N LYS A 220 4.21 -15.39 4.21
CA LYS A 220 4.55 -14.02 3.82
C LYS A 220 3.98 -13.74 2.44
N PRO A 221 2.97 -12.87 2.29
CA PRO A 221 2.26 -12.67 1.02
C PRO A 221 3.07 -11.90 -0.04
N LEU A 222 4.15 -11.26 0.36
CA LEU A 222 4.99 -10.38 -0.47
C LEU A 222 6.44 -10.88 -0.61
N ALA A 223 6.67 -12.18 -0.37
CA ALA A 223 8.01 -12.78 -0.53
C ALA A 223 8.31 -13.12 -1.99
#